data_40c1da173a94e6b7aca9a96752964f51
#
_entry.id   40c1da173a94e6b7aca9a96752964f51
#
_cell.length_a   1.000
_cell.length_b   1.000
_cell.length_c   1.000
_cell.angle_alpha   90.00
_cell.angle_beta   90.00
_cell.angle_gamma   90.00
#
_symmetry.space_group_name_H-M   'P 1'
#
loop_
_entity.id
_entity.type
_entity.pdbx_description
1 polymer ?
#
loop_
_entity_poly.entity_id
_entity_poly.type
_entity_poly.pdbx_seq_one_letter_code
_entity_poly.pdbx_strand_id
1 'polypeptide(L)'
;WVSPLESFLRHTLPTAVLLSGGNDIGEHEERDITEYQLLDYAEKYKLPVLGICRGMQLMATRAGAKLRRVSGHVQTRHKVHGIITAEVNSYHNYAIDNCPKNHTILAKSQDQTIEAIQHDWLPWEGWMWHPEREINFAKNDIDRARFLLRSNQKDDKNKKI
;
A
#
# COMPACT_ATOMS: atom_id res chain seq x y z
N TRP A 1 1.00 -8.55 -28.22
CA TRP A 1 2.16 -8.98 -27.41
C TRP A 1 1.76 -8.88 -25.94
N VAL A 2 1.77 -10.00 -25.21
CA VAL A 2 1.51 -10.03 -23.77
C VAL A 2 2.88 -10.04 -23.08
N SER A 3 3.10 -9.15 -22.10
CA SER A 3 4.37 -9.13 -21.35
C SER A 3 4.55 -10.43 -20.55
N PRO A 4 5.80 -10.84 -20.25
CA PRO A 4 6.06 -12.01 -19.39
C PRO A 4 5.32 -11.94 -18.05
N LEU A 5 5.26 -10.75 -17.45
CA LEU A 5 4.53 -10.52 -16.19
C LEU A 5 3.02 -10.72 -16.38
N GLU A 6 2.43 -10.15 -17.42
CA GLU A 6 0.98 -10.32 -17.67
C GLU A 6 0.63 -11.78 -17.95
N SER A 7 1.49 -12.50 -18.69
CA SER A 7 1.34 -13.94 -18.92
C SER A 7 1.38 -14.70 -17.59
N PHE A 8 2.34 -14.42 -16.72
CA PHE A 8 2.44 -15.02 -15.40
C PHE A 8 1.18 -14.75 -14.54
N LEU A 9 0.72 -13.50 -14.50
CA LEU A 9 -0.45 -13.10 -13.72
C LEU A 9 -1.74 -13.77 -14.22
N ARG A 10 -1.89 -13.95 -15.53
CA ARG A 10 -3.03 -14.69 -16.13
C ARG A 10 -3.04 -16.17 -15.76
N HIS A 11 -1.87 -16.78 -15.56
CA HIS A 11 -1.78 -18.18 -15.14
C HIS A 11 -1.96 -18.35 -13.64
N THR A 12 -1.40 -17.43 -12.83
CA THR A 12 -1.46 -17.53 -11.37
C THR A 12 -2.78 -17.05 -10.77
N LEU A 13 -3.52 -16.21 -11.51
CA LEU A 13 -4.81 -15.63 -11.09
C LEU A 13 -4.77 -15.08 -9.66
N PRO A 14 -3.90 -14.09 -9.37
CA PRO A 14 -3.80 -13.55 -8.03
C PRO A 14 -5.13 -12.95 -7.58
N THR A 15 -5.45 -13.12 -6.32
CA THR A 15 -6.69 -12.57 -5.71
C THR A 15 -6.44 -11.25 -4.97
N ALA A 16 -5.20 -10.89 -4.75
CA ALA A 16 -4.77 -9.64 -4.12
C ALA A 16 -3.30 -9.35 -4.45
N VAL A 17 -2.86 -8.13 -4.21
CA VAL A 17 -1.47 -7.69 -4.36
C VAL A 17 -0.97 -7.12 -3.05
N LEU A 18 0.22 -7.55 -2.61
CA LEU A 18 0.97 -6.96 -1.51
C LEU A 18 2.26 -6.35 -2.06
N LEU A 19 2.40 -5.03 -1.94
CA LEU A 19 3.65 -4.31 -2.24
C LEU A 19 4.41 -4.09 -0.94
N SER A 20 5.56 -4.73 -0.81
CA SER A 20 6.39 -4.67 0.41
C SER A 20 7.26 -3.41 0.46
N GLY A 21 7.80 -3.13 1.64
CA GLY A 21 8.88 -2.16 1.83
C GLY A 21 10.17 -2.52 1.05
N GLY A 22 11.17 -1.69 1.15
CA GLY A 22 12.49 -1.92 0.51
C GLY A 22 13.20 -0.62 0.15
N ASN A 23 14.02 -0.68 -0.88
CA ASN A 23 14.82 0.43 -1.41
C ASN A 23 13.96 1.61 -1.84
N ASP A 24 14.55 2.79 -1.89
CA ASP A 24 13.85 3.98 -2.37
C ASP A 24 13.44 3.84 -3.85
N ILE A 25 12.33 4.46 -4.22
CA ILE A 25 11.86 4.48 -5.62
C ILE A 25 12.91 5.17 -6.49
N GLY A 26 13.27 4.56 -7.61
CA GLY A 26 14.31 5.02 -8.53
C GLY A 26 15.67 4.35 -8.33
N GLU A 27 15.91 3.62 -7.24
CA GLU A 27 17.16 2.87 -7.04
C GLU A 27 17.21 1.56 -7.85
N HIS A 28 16.04 0.95 -8.09
CA HIS A 28 15.90 -0.31 -8.84
C HIS A 28 14.77 -0.19 -9.86
N GLU A 29 15.09 0.32 -11.04
CA GLU A 29 14.14 0.62 -12.11
C GLU A 29 13.29 -0.59 -12.52
N GLU A 30 13.90 -1.77 -12.61
CA GLU A 30 13.19 -3.01 -12.98
C GLU A 30 12.11 -3.38 -11.95
N ARG A 31 12.39 -3.17 -10.67
CA ARG A 31 11.42 -3.37 -9.60
C ARG A 31 10.30 -2.35 -9.69
N ASP A 32 10.64 -1.08 -9.90
CA ASP A 32 9.65 -0.01 -10.01
C ASP A 32 8.70 -0.28 -11.18
N ILE A 33 9.23 -0.61 -12.36
CA ILE A 33 8.44 -0.96 -13.54
C ILE A 33 7.52 -2.15 -13.25
N THR A 34 8.05 -3.21 -12.64
CA THR A 34 7.27 -4.42 -12.31
C THR A 34 6.12 -4.09 -11.38
N GLU A 35 6.37 -3.31 -10.31
CA GLU A 35 5.35 -2.98 -9.34
C GLU A 35 4.31 -2.00 -9.90
N TYR A 36 4.67 -1.07 -10.79
CA TYR A 36 3.69 -0.25 -11.53
C TYR A 36 2.80 -1.11 -12.42
N GLN A 37 3.35 -2.09 -13.13
CA GLN A 37 2.57 -3.04 -13.93
C GLN A 37 1.63 -3.89 -13.07
N LEU A 38 2.06 -4.28 -11.86
CA LEU A 38 1.19 -4.96 -10.89
C LEU A 38 0.01 -4.08 -10.45
N LEU A 39 0.26 -2.79 -10.20
CA LEU A 39 -0.80 -1.84 -9.88
C LEU A 39 -1.77 -1.65 -11.05
N ASP A 40 -1.26 -1.56 -12.29
CA ASP A 40 -2.11 -1.47 -13.50
C ASP A 40 -2.99 -2.74 -13.65
N TYR A 41 -2.41 -3.90 -13.41
CA TYR A 41 -3.15 -5.16 -13.41
C TYR A 41 -4.21 -5.19 -12.30
N ALA A 42 -3.83 -4.79 -11.08
CA ALA A 42 -4.75 -4.76 -9.95
C ALA A 42 -5.92 -3.78 -10.17
N GLU A 43 -5.67 -2.62 -10.77
CA GLU A 43 -6.73 -1.66 -11.15
C GLU A 43 -7.68 -2.25 -12.17
N LYS A 44 -7.13 -2.82 -13.26
CA LYS A 44 -7.91 -3.44 -14.34
C LYS A 44 -8.85 -4.52 -13.84
N TYR A 45 -8.39 -5.34 -12.90
CA TYR A 45 -9.16 -6.46 -12.35
C TYR A 45 -9.80 -6.18 -10.98
N LYS A 46 -9.68 -4.92 -10.51
CA LYS A 46 -10.20 -4.45 -9.21
C LYS A 46 -9.73 -5.30 -8.03
N LEU A 47 -8.49 -5.79 -8.12
CA LEU A 47 -7.90 -6.60 -7.05
C LEU A 47 -7.58 -5.72 -5.83
N PRO A 48 -7.74 -6.24 -4.62
CA PRO A 48 -7.25 -5.59 -3.42
C PRO A 48 -5.74 -5.38 -3.45
N VAL A 49 -5.29 -4.23 -2.99
CA VAL A 49 -3.86 -3.89 -2.86
C VAL A 49 -3.57 -3.39 -1.45
N LEU A 50 -2.55 -3.95 -0.83
CA LEU A 50 -1.94 -3.41 0.38
C LEU A 50 -0.49 -3.00 0.07
N GLY A 51 -0.19 -1.71 0.23
CA GLY A 51 1.16 -1.16 0.09
C GLY A 51 1.80 -0.87 1.44
N ILE A 52 2.96 -1.45 1.73
CA ILE A 52 3.72 -1.23 2.97
C ILE A 52 4.92 -0.33 2.66
N CYS A 53 5.07 0.78 3.38
CA CYS A 53 6.16 1.75 3.29
C CYS A 53 6.40 2.18 1.83
N ARG A 54 7.44 1.65 1.17
CA ARG A 54 7.70 1.89 -0.25
C ARG A 54 6.49 1.54 -1.13
N GLY A 55 5.74 0.47 -0.81
CA GLY A 55 4.53 0.11 -1.54
C GLY A 55 3.45 1.20 -1.48
N MET A 56 3.25 1.85 -0.33
CA MET A 56 2.37 3.03 -0.21
C MET A 56 2.90 4.21 -1.02
N GLN A 57 4.22 4.47 -0.98
CA GLN A 57 4.84 5.54 -1.78
C GLN A 57 4.63 5.31 -3.27
N LEU A 58 4.75 4.07 -3.75
CA LEU A 58 4.55 3.71 -5.15
C LEU A 58 3.10 3.92 -5.59
N MET A 59 2.12 3.52 -4.77
CA MET A 59 0.71 3.80 -5.01
C MET A 59 0.45 5.31 -5.12
N ALA A 60 1.03 6.09 -4.21
CA ALA A 60 0.87 7.53 -4.18
C ALA A 60 1.53 8.23 -5.38
N THR A 61 2.74 7.85 -5.76
CA THR A 61 3.44 8.42 -6.91
C THR A 61 2.75 8.07 -8.23
N ARG A 62 2.20 6.86 -8.36
CA ARG A 62 1.35 6.49 -9.48
C ARG A 62 0.10 7.39 -9.58
N ALA A 63 -0.45 7.82 -8.46
CA ALA A 63 -1.56 8.77 -8.40
C ALA A 63 -1.13 10.25 -8.51
N GLY A 64 0.13 10.52 -8.84
CA GLY A 64 0.68 11.85 -9.10
C GLY A 64 1.17 12.60 -7.87
N ALA A 65 1.24 11.98 -6.70
CA ALA A 65 1.86 12.59 -5.52
C ALA A 65 3.38 12.67 -5.67
N LYS A 66 3.98 13.67 -5.02
CA LYS A 66 5.43 13.78 -4.88
C LYS A 66 5.87 13.20 -3.55
N LEU A 67 7.10 12.73 -3.50
CA LEU A 67 7.77 12.36 -2.26
C LEU A 67 8.65 13.51 -1.79
N ARG A 68 8.67 13.73 -0.48
CA ARG A 68 9.60 14.65 0.18
C ARG A 68 10.46 13.89 1.18
N ARG A 69 11.67 14.35 1.38
CA ARG A 69 12.55 13.81 2.43
C ARG A 69 12.02 14.23 3.80
N VAL A 70 12.08 13.29 4.75
CA VAL A 70 11.70 13.51 6.15
C VAL A 70 12.85 13.10 7.07
N SER A 71 12.87 13.62 8.28
CA SER A 71 13.82 13.27 9.33
C SER A 71 13.08 12.76 10.56
N GLY A 72 13.72 11.92 11.36
CA GLY A 72 13.12 11.38 12.58
C GLY A 72 12.16 10.20 12.36
N HIS A 73 12.13 9.65 11.13
CA HIS A 73 11.27 8.52 10.75
C HIS A 73 12.04 7.22 10.49
N VAL A 74 13.31 7.15 10.86
CA VAL A 74 14.14 5.94 10.68
C VAL A 74 14.47 5.33 12.03
N GLN A 75 14.15 4.04 12.19
CA GLN A 75 14.35 3.29 13.44
C GLN A 75 13.70 3.97 14.67
N THR A 76 12.51 4.50 14.48
CA THR A 76 11.75 5.20 15.53
C THR A 76 10.36 4.58 15.69
N ARG A 77 9.66 5.04 16.71
CA ARG A 77 8.24 4.78 16.91
C ARG A 77 7.54 6.11 17.14
N HIS A 78 6.34 6.25 16.60
CA HIS A 78 5.53 7.44 16.82
C HIS A 78 4.04 7.12 16.83
N LYS A 79 3.26 8.02 17.38
CA LYS A 79 1.81 7.93 17.35
C LYS A 79 1.29 8.46 16.02
N VAL A 80 0.38 7.71 15.44
CA VAL A 80 -0.44 8.16 14.31
C VAL A 80 -1.86 8.43 14.78
N HIS A 81 -2.52 9.38 14.15
CA HIS A 81 -3.86 9.84 14.48
C HIS A 81 -4.67 10.11 13.21
N GLY A 82 -5.99 9.97 13.34
CA GLY A 82 -6.95 10.10 12.24
C GLY A 82 -8.00 8.99 12.34
N ILE A 83 -8.38 8.43 11.21
CA ILE A 83 -9.26 7.25 11.14
C ILE A 83 -8.55 6.03 11.78
N ILE A 84 -7.24 5.90 11.54
CA ILE A 84 -6.38 4.96 12.26
C ILE A 84 -5.65 5.74 13.35
N THR A 85 -5.74 5.24 14.59
CA THR A 85 -4.98 5.74 15.74
C THR A 85 -4.23 4.59 16.36
N ALA A 86 -2.89 4.69 16.38
CA ALA A 86 -2.00 3.64 16.88
C ALA A 86 -0.63 4.22 17.24
N GLU A 87 0.20 3.43 17.92
CA GLU A 87 1.65 3.64 17.98
C GLU A 87 2.32 2.64 17.04
N VAL A 88 3.06 3.15 16.06
CA VAL A 88 3.64 2.36 14.98
C VAL A 88 5.16 2.52 14.90
N ASN A 89 5.83 1.53 14.33
CA ASN A 89 7.24 1.65 13.96
C ASN A 89 7.40 2.50 12.69
N SER A 90 8.59 3.06 12.49
CA SER A 90 8.90 3.90 11.33
C SER A 90 10.32 3.66 10.83
N TYR A 91 10.45 3.46 9.51
CA TYR A 91 11.71 3.10 8.85
C TYR A 91 11.84 3.73 7.46
N HIS A 92 11.40 4.99 7.29
CA HIS A 92 11.43 5.64 5.99
C HIS A 92 12.14 6.99 6.00
N ASN A 93 12.84 7.31 4.92
CA ASN A 93 13.49 8.60 4.66
C ASN A 93 12.62 9.54 3.83
N TYR A 94 11.60 9.00 3.17
CA TYR A 94 10.70 9.74 2.31
C TYR A 94 9.26 9.54 2.73
N ALA A 95 8.47 10.59 2.58
CA ALA A 95 7.04 10.58 2.83
C ALA A 95 6.30 11.23 1.65
N ILE A 96 5.01 10.97 1.57
CA ILE A 96 4.11 11.59 0.62
C ILE A 96 3.93 13.06 1.00
N ASP A 97 4.19 13.97 0.08
CA ASP A 97 4.14 15.42 0.33
C ASP A 97 2.71 15.91 0.52
N ASN A 98 1.79 15.41 -0.28
CA ASN A 98 0.37 15.77 -0.24
C ASN A 98 -0.52 14.54 -0.53
N CYS A 99 -1.78 14.61 -0.13
CA CYS A 99 -2.74 13.54 -0.39
C CYS A 99 -2.81 13.24 -1.89
N PRO A 100 -2.60 11.98 -2.31
CA PRO A 100 -2.72 11.62 -3.72
C PRO A 100 -4.14 11.85 -4.23
N LYS A 101 -4.26 12.09 -5.53
CA LYS A 101 -5.57 12.21 -6.16
C LYS A 101 -6.38 10.92 -5.96
N ASN A 102 -7.68 11.07 -5.69
CA ASN A 102 -8.61 9.96 -5.47
C ASN A 102 -8.25 9.07 -4.25
N HIS A 103 -7.64 9.68 -3.24
CA HIS A 103 -7.32 9.00 -1.99
C HIS A 103 -7.77 9.80 -0.78
N THR A 104 -8.06 9.10 0.28
CA THR A 104 -8.35 9.63 1.61
C THR A 104 -7.21 9.31 2.56
N ILE A 105 -6.78 10.30 3.36
CA ILE A 105 -5.78 10.11 4.40
C ILE A 105 -6.44 9.39 5.58
N LEU A 106 -5.88 8.26 5.97
CA LEU A 106 -6.35 7.47 7.11
C LEU A 106 -5.61 7.81 8.40
N ALA A 107 -4.35 8.19 8.30
CA ALA A 107 -3.53 8.52 9.47
C ALA A 107 -2.41 9.51 9.12
N LYS A 108 -2.05 10.31 10.12
CA LYS A 108 -0.88 11.19 10.13
C LYS A 108 -0.12 11.05 11.44
N SER A 109 1.20 11.23 11.39
CA SER A 109 2.03 11.41 12.57
C SER A 109 1.89 12.82 13.18
N GLN A 110 2.52 13.05 14.34
CA GLN A 110 2.43 14.34 15.04
C GLN A 110 2.99 15.50 14.21
N ASP A 111 4.00 15.27 13.38
CA ASP A 111 4.59 16.26 12.47
C ASP A 111 3.79 16.43 11.16
N GLN A 112 2.57 15.87 11.10
CA GLN A 112 1.66 15.92 9.96
C GLN A 112 2.10 15.10 8.74
N THR A 113 3.11 14.25 8.86
CA THR A 113 3.49 13.31 7.82
C THR A 113 2.35 12.31 7.59
N ILE A 114 2.02 12.06 6.31
CA ILE A 114 0.98 11.10 5.91
C ILE A 114 1.52 9.69 6.12
N GLU A 115 0.85 8.93 6.98
CA GLU A 115 1.26 7.59 7.40
C GLU A 115 0.36 6.48 6.89
N ALA A 116 -0.88 6.79 6.48
CA ALA A 116 -1.75 5.84 5.81
C ALA A 116 -2.71 6.54 4.86
N ILE A 117 -2.98 5.87 3.74
CA ILE A 117 -3.93 6.31 2.71
C ILE A 117 -4.83 5.16 2.28
N GLN A 118 -6.01 5.49 1.78
CA GLN A 118 -6.93 4.57 1.14
C GLN A 118 -7.40 5.17 -0.17
N HIS A 119 -7.52 4.35 -1.23
CA HIS A 119 -8.13 4.77 -2.48
C HIS A 119 -9.66 4.89 -2.30
N ASP A 120 -10.27 5.92 -2.89
CA ASP A 120 -11.67 6.27 -2.61
C ASP A 120 -12.70 5.23 -3.10
N TRP A 121 -12.35 4.42 -4.14
CA TRP A 121 -13.26 3.41 -4.71
C TRP A 121 -12.61 2.08 -5.09
N LEU A 122 -11.29 1.97 -5.13
CA LEU A 122 -10.61 0.69 -5.26
C LEU A 122 -10.31 0.12 -3.87
N PRO A 123 -10.29 -1.20 -3.70
CA PRO A 123 -9.91 -1.82 -2.44
C PRO A 123 -8.39 -1.76 -2.22
N TRP A 124 -7.86 -0.55 -2.17
CA TRP A 124 -6.44 -0.26 -2.04
C TRP A 124 -6.16 0.53 -0.79
N GLU A 125 -5.17 0.11 -0.04
CA GLU A 125 -4.72 0.78 1.17
C GLU A 125 -3.20 0.76 1.27
N GLY A 126 -2.61 1.83 1.79
CA GLY A 126 -1.16 1.94 2.01
C GLY A 126 -0.85 2.37 3.43
N TRP A 127 0.16 1.77 4.03
CA TRP A 127 0.67 2.07 5.37
C TRP A 127 2.16 2.35 5.30
N MET A 128 2.63 3.41 5.99
CA MET A 128 4.06 3.74 6.05
C MET A 128 4.82 2.90 7.07
N TRP A 129 4.14 2.38 8.10
CA TRP A 129 4.74 1.48 9.07
C TRP A 129 4.89 0.06 8.53
N HIS A 130 5.68 -0.72 9.25
CA HIS A 130 6.04 -2.09 8.91
C HIS A 130 5.45 -3.07 9.91
N PRO A 131 4.22 -3.59 9.73
CA PRO A 131 3.63 -4.59 10.62
C PRO A 131 4.50 -5.83 10.77
N GLU A 132 5.23 -6.19 9.72
CA GLU A 132 6.11 -7.36 9.66
C GLU A 132 7.38 -7.23 10.50
N ARG A 133 7.69 -6.02 10.98
CA ARG A 133 8.85 -5.77 11.88
C ARG A 133 8.47 -5.75 13.36
N GLU A 134 7.20 -5.95 13.68
CA GLU A 134 6.78 -6.11 15.07
C GLU A 134 7.05 -7.53 15.55
N ILE A 135 7.42 -7.70 16.83
CA ILE A 135 7.59 -9.03 17.46
C ILE A 135 6.28 -9.82 17.35
N ASN A 136 5.16 -9.14 17.58
CA ASN A 136 3.82 -9.68 17.39
C ASN A 136 3.04 -8.70 16.51
N PHE A 137 2.44 -9.20 15.45
CA PHE A 137 1.56 -8.38 14.62
C PHE A 137 0.44 -7.76 15.46
N ALA A 138 0.24 -6.46 15.30
CA ALA A 138 -0.89 -5.80 15.95
C ALA A 138 -2.21 -6.39 15.43
N LYS A 139 -3.11 -6.72 16.35
CA LYS A 139 -4.42 -7.31 16.00
C LYS A 139 -5.19 -6.43 15.01
N ASN A 140 -5.17 -5.12 15.20
CA ASN A 140 -5.85 -4.18 14.32
C ASN A 140 -5.31 -4.21 12.90
N ASP A 141 -3.99 -4.32 12.71
CA ASP A 141 -3.36 -4.42 11.39
C ASP A 141 -3.77 -5.72 10.69
N ILE A 142 -3.76 -6.84 11.44
CA ILE A 142 -4.21 -8.14 10.91
C ILE A 142 -5.68 -8.08 10.48
N ASP A 143 -6.55 -7.55 11.33
CA ASP A 143 -8.00 -7.52 11.05
C ASP A 143 -8.27 -6.59 9.85
N ARG A 144 -7.57 -5.45 9.76
CA ARG A 144 -7.69 -4.51 8.66
C ARG A 144 -7.18 -5.09 7.34
N ALA A 145 -5.99 -5.72 7.34
CA ALA A 145 -5.45 -6.39 6.17
C ALA A 145 -6.37 -7.52 5.70
N ARG A 146 -6.90 -8.33 6.61
CA ARG A 146 -7.85 -9.40 6.28
C ARG A 146 -9.15 -8.86 5.66
N PHE A 147 -9.67 -7.77 6.19
CA PHE A 147 -10.86 -7.12 5.63
C PHE A 147 -10.60 -6.63 4.22
N LEU A 148 -9.50 -5.91 4.01
CA LEU A 148 -9.10 -5.38 2.71
C LEU A 148 -8.91 -6.50 1.68
N LEU A 149 -8.07 -7.51 2.01
CA LEU A 149 -7.67 -8.55 1.07
C LEU A 149 -8.77 -9.57 0.74
N ARG A 150 -9.89 -9.59 1.51
CA ARG A 150 -11.05 -10.44 1.25
C ARG A 150 -12.19 -9.74 0.52
N SER A 151 -12.10 -8.45 0.26
CA SER A 151 -13.21 -7.65 -0.26
C SER A 151 -13.75 -8.15 -1.60
N ASN A 152 -12.93 -8.79 -2.44
CA ASN A 152 -13.37 -9.34 -3.74
C ASN A 152 -13.93 -10.77 -3.70
N GLN A 153 -13.86 -11.48 -2.58
CA GLN A 153 -14.34 -12.89 -2.53
C GLN A 153 -15.87 -13.02 -2.40
N LYS A 154 -16.59 -11.91 -2.16
CA LYS A 154 -18.05 -11.94 -1.99
C LYS A 154 -18.84 -11.91 -3.29
N ASP A 155 -18.27 -11.40 -4.39
CA ASP A 155 -19.02 -11.25 -5.64
C ASP A 155 -19.06 -12.52 -6.50
N ASP A 156 -18.16 -13.51 -6.29
CA ASP A 156 -18.15 -14.75 -7.06
C ASP A 156 -19.20 -15.77 -6.59
N LYS A 157 -19.74 -15.64 -5.38
CA LYS A 157 -20.79 -16.58 -4.89
C LYS A 157 -22.16 -16.32 -5.49
N ASN A 158 -22.40 -15.14 -6.08
CA ASN A 158 -23.69 -14.79 -6.70
C ASN A 158 -23.73 -15.00 -8.23
N LYS A 159 -22.67 -15.52 -8.85
CA LYS A 159 -22.63 -15.80 -10.30
C LYS A 159 -22.81 -17.28 -10.65
N LYS A 160 -23.19 -18.14 -9.70
CA LYS A 160 -23.60 -19.53 -9.97
C LYS A 160 -25.07 -19.67 -9.63
N ILE A 161 -25.91 -19.22 -10.53
CA ILE A 161 -27.30 -19.73 -10.76
C ILE A 161 -27.49 -19.71 -12.26
#